data_6486522f6ec82807c7a81db5142ffcf3
#
_entry.id   6486522f6ec82807c7a81db5142ffcf3
#
_cell.length_a   1.000
_cell.length_b   1.000
_cell.length_c   1.000
_cell.angle_alpha   90.00
_cell.angle_beta   90.00
_cell.angle_gamma   90.00
#
_symmetry.space_group_name_H-M   'P 1'
#
loop_
_entity.id
_entity.type
_entity.pdbx_description
1 polymer ?
#
loop_
_entity_poly.entity_id
_entity_poly.type
_entity_poly.pdbx_seq_one_letter_code
_entity_poly.pdbx_strand_id
1 'polypeptide(L)'
;MSVNVYEMVTERIIKQLEQGTIPWQKPWGGVLSGAFNRVSKRPYSLINQMLLEHDGEYATFKQWKDLGGHIKKGAKAEMVVFWKIIDVEEKNDKGEIEKKKLPLLRYYNVFHISQIEGVEPLKEKLNTEVEPIEEADRIIKEYVDREHIIFNEHKSNDAFYDPMTDLSLIHI
;
A
#
# COMPACT_ATOMS: atom_id res chain seq x y z
N MET A 1 -19.33 -24.14 2.98
CA MET A 1 -19.57 -22.90 2.20
C MET A 1 -18.22 -22.40 1.71
N SER A 2 -18.04 -22.21 0.41
CA SER A 2 -16.80 -21.60 -0.10
C SER A 2 -16.85 -20.11 0.27
N VAL A 3 -15.83 -19.65 0.96
CA VAL A 3 -15.68 -18.23 1.33
C VAL A 3 -15.46 -17.43 0.04
N ASN A 4 -16.35 -16.48 -0.23
CA ASN A 4 -16.22 -15.59 -1.39
C ASN A 4 -15.25 -14.45 -1.05
N VAL A 5 -14.04 -14.51 -1.60
CA VAL A 5 -12.98 -13.52 -1.33
C VAL A 5 -13.38 -12.12 -1.79
N TYR A 6 -14.18 -12.01 -2.86
CA TYR A 6 -14.68 -10.70 -3.33
C TYR A 6 -15.60 -10.03 -2.30
N GLU A 7 -16.51 -10.79 -1.71
CA GLU A 7 -17.40 -10.29 -0.66
C GLU A 7 -16.58 -9.83 0.56
N MET A 8 -15.60 -10.62 0.99
CA MET A 8 -14.73 -10.26 2.12
C MET A 8 -14.00 -8.93 1.89
N VAL A 9 -13.46 -8.71 0.69
CA VAL A 9 -12.78 -7.46 0.32
C VAL A 9 -13.75 -6.30 0.33
N THR A 10 -14.93 -6.48 -0.27
CA THR A 10 -15.97 -5.45 -0.33
C THR A 10 -16.44 -5.06 1.06
N GLU A 11 -16.77 -6.02 1.90
CA GLU A 11 -17.20 -5.78 3.29
C GLU A 11 -16.12 -5.05 4.10
N ARG A 12 -14.84 -5.40 3.90
CA ARG A 12 -13.73 -4.72 4.58
C ARG A 12 -13.64 -3.25 4.20
N ILE A 13 -13.74 -2.93 2.90
CA ILE A 13 -13.72 -1.55 2.40
C ILE A 13 -14.94 -0.78 2.89
N ILE A 14 -16.15 -1.35 2.82
CA ILE A 14 -17.38 -0.73 3.33
C ILE A 14 -17.23 -0.39 4.81
N LYS A 15 -16.76 -1.33 5.61
CA LYS A 15 -16.55 -1.11 7.04
C LYS A 15 -15.57 0.04 7.33
N GLN A 16 -14.51 0.18 6.55
CA GLN A 16 -13.57 1.30 6.69
C GLN A 16 -14.25 2.63 6.35
N LEU A 17 -15.05 2.67 5.29
CA LEU A 17 -15.82 3.86 4.90
C LEU A 17 -16.84 4.26 5.97
N GLU A 18 -17.55 3.30 6.54
CA GLU A 18 -18.51 3.53 7.65
C GLU A 18 -17.81 4.09 8.91
N GLN A 19 -16.55 3.77 9.11
CA GLN A 19 -15.71 4.30 10.19
C GLN A 19 -15.10 5.67 9.85
N GLY A 20 -15.43 6.25 8.69
CA GLY A 20 -14.89 7.53 8.23
C GLY A 20 -13.46 7.44 7.66
N THR A 21 -12.95 6.23 7.46
CA THR A 21 -11.64 6.02 6.83
C THR A 21 -11.82 5.79 5.34
N ILE A 22 -11.20 6.64 4.51
CA ILE A 22 -11.17 6.47 3.06
C ILE A 22 -9.85 5.76 2.70
N PRO A 23 -9.88 4.45 2.35
CA PRO A 23 -8.64 3.65 2.25
C PRO A 23 -7.66 4.15 1.18
N TRP A 24 -8.15 4.79 0.12
CA TRP A 24 -7.35 5.34 -0.98
C TRP A 24 -6.87 6.78 -0.77
N GLN A 25 -7.30 7.42 0.32
CA GLN A 25 -6.86 8.76 0.73
C GLN A 25 -5.89 8.70 1.92
N LYS A 26 -5.20 7.58 2.10
CA LYS A 26 -4.13 7.52 3.12
C LYS A 26 -3.13 8.65 2.84
N PRO A 27 -2.77 9.42 3.86
CA PRO A 27 -1.75 10.44 3.68
C PRO A 27 -0.46 9.75 3.21
N TRP A 28 0.02 10.16 2.05
CA TRP A 28 1.28 9.70 1.50
C TRP A 28 2.40 10.23 2.39
N GLY A 29 2.84 9.41 3.33
CA GLY A 29 4.00 9.73 4.16
C GLY A 29 5.24 9.11 3.55
N GLY A 30 6.15 9.92 3.03
CA GLY A 30 7.53 9.58 2.70
C GLY A 30 7.80 8.42 1.73
N VAL A 31 8.97 8.42 1.17
CA VAL A 31 9.46 7.54 0.07
C VAL A 31 9.42 6.02 0.37
N LEU A 32 9.13 5.60 1.59
CA LEU A 32 9.07 4.19 2.00
C LEU A 32 7.85 3.86 2.87
N SER A 33 6.85 4.74 2.91
CA SER A 33 5.63 4.50 3.66
C SER A 33 4.72 3.52 2.92
N GLY A 34 4.41 2.44 3.56
CA GLY A 34 3.50 1.43 3.07
C GLY A 34 3.79 0.07 3.67
N ALA A 35 2.78 -0.78 3.64
CA ALA A 35 2.92 -2.14 4.13
C ALA A 35 3.74 -3.00 3.16
N PHE A 36 4.65 -3.80 3.68
CA PHE A 36 5.47 -4.72 2.89
C PHE A 36 5.61 -6.09 3.59
N ASN A 37 5.94 -7.12 2.82
CA ASN A 37 6.18 -8.44 3.38
C ASN A 37 7.60 -8.54 3.97
N ARG A 38 7.70 -8.87 5.24
CA ARG A 38 8.95 -8.98 6.01
C ARG A 38 9.98 -9.90 5.37
N VAL A 39 9.55 -11.01 4.80
CA VAL A 39 10.44 -12.03 4.24
C VAL A 39 10.93 -11.65 2.85
N SER A 40 10.00 -11.31 1.95
CA SER A 40 10.33 -10.98 0.57
C SER A 40 10.83 -9.55 0.38
N LYS A 41 10.64 -8.66 1.37
CA LYS A 41 10.94 -7.22 1.32
C LYS A 41 10.17 -6.47 0.22
N ARG A 42 9.16 -7.09 -0.36
CA ARG A 42 8.35 -6.48 -1.43
C ARG A 42 7.17 -5.74 -0.84
N PRO A 43 6.89 -4.51 -1.33
CA PRO A 43 5.69 -3.79 -0.95
C PRO A 43 4.45 -4.56 -1.42
N TYR A 44 3.39 -4.43 -0.66
CA TYR A 44 2.08 -4.94 -1.06
C TYR A 44 1.48 -4.09 -2.19
N SER A 45 0.62 -4.70 -3.01
CA SER A 45 -0.12 -4.01 -4.05
C SER A 45 -1.08 -2.98 -3.47
N LEU A 46 -1.53 -2.00 -4.28
CA LEU A 46 -2.43 -0.94 -3.85
C LEU A 46 -3.67 -1.48 -3.11
N ILE A 47 -4.31 -2.51 -3.67
CA ILE A 47 -5.49 -3.12 -3.02
C ILE A 47 -5.14 -3.68 -1.63
N ASN A 48 -3.99 -4.32 -1.47
CA ASN A 48 -3.56 -4.82 -0.18
C ASN A 48 -3.16 -3.70 0.79
N GLN A 49 -2.58 -2.60 0.30
CA GLN A 49 -2.35 -1.40 1.11
C GLN A 49 -3.65 -0.82 1.67
N MET A 50 -4.74 -0.87 0.88
CA MET A 50 -6.07 -0.44 1.34
C MET A 50 -6.68 -1.37 2.38
N LEU A 51 -6.38 -2.67 2.33
CA LEU A 51 -6.93 -3.68 3.24
C LEU A 51 -6.20 -3.73 4.58
N LEU A 52 -4.95 -3.29 4.63
CA LEU A 52 -4.10 -3.28 5.82
C LEU A 52 -4.30 -1.99 6.63
N GLU A 53 -4.29 -2.10 7.96
CA GLU A 53 -4.54 -0.96 8.86
C GLU A 53 -3.29 -0.12 9.10
N HIS A 54 -2.11 -0.75 9.04
CA HIS A 54 -0.84 -0.11 9.39
C HIS A 54 0.15 -0.19 8.23
N ASP A 55 1.04 0.76 8.18
CA ASP A 55 2.24 0.69 7.35
C ASP A 55 3.30 -0.17 8.04
N GLY A 56 4.29 -0.65 7.26
CA GLY A 56 5.39 -1.41 7.82
C GLY A 56 5.35 -2.92 7.51
N GLU A 57 5.85 -3.69 8.45
CA GLU A 57 6.21 -5.08 8.23
C GLU A 57 5.06 -6.03 8.53
N TYR A 58 4.71 -6.84 7.54
CA TYR A 58 3.73 -7.90 7.68
C TYR A 58 4.30 -9.25 7.25
N ALA A 59 3.87 -10.31 7.93
CA ALA A 59 4.13 -11.67 7.49
C ALA A 59 3.01 -12.62 7.94
N THR A 60 2.94 -13.79 7.33
CA THR A 60 2.04 -14.86 7.75
C THR A 60 2.49 -15.45 9.09
N PHE A 61 1.59 -16.16 9.77
CA PHE A 61 1.92 -16.89 11.01
C PHE A 61 3.18 -17.75 10.85
N LYS A 62 3.25 -18.53 9.78
CA LYS A 62 4.39 -19.42 9.52
C LYS A 62 5.68 -18.63 9.32
N GLN A 63 5.64 -17.55 8.53
CA GLN A 63 6.80 -16.70 8.29
C GLN A 63 7.33 -16.05 9.57
N TRP A 64 6.44 -15.54 10.45
CA TRP A 64 6.86 -15.02 11.75
C TRP A 64 7.50 -16.07 12.63
N LYS A 65 6.90 -17.28 12.68
CA LYS A 65 7.47 -18.41 13.42
C LYS A 65 8.85 -18.80 12.91
N ASP A 66 9.03 -18.87 11.58
CA ASP A 66 10.32 -19.20 10.94
C ASP A 66 11.41 -18.13 11.23
N LEU A 67 11.00 -16.89 11.51
CA LEU A 67 11.88 -15.80 11.97
C LEU A 67 12.13 -15.80 13.48
N GLY A 68 11.59 -16.76 14.22
CA GLY A 68 11.71 -16.85 15.68
C GLY A 68 10.67 -15.99 16.43
N GLY A 69 9.72 -15.39 15.73
CA GLY A 69 8.68 -14.56 16.32
C GLY A 69 7.48 -15.34 16.85
N HIS A 70 6.84 -14.77 17.85
CA HIS A 70 5.61 -15.29 18.44
C HIS A 70 4.51 -14.25 18.35
N ILE A 71 3.31 -14.65 17.93
CA ILE A 71 2.17 -13.76 17.84
C ILE A 71 1.61 -13.51 19.25
N LYS A 72 1.43 -12.26 19.61
CA LYS A 72 0.87 -11.84 20.91
C LYS A 72 -0.54 -12.38 21.09
N LYS A 73 -0.88 -12.73 22.32
CA LYS A 73 -2.24 -13.16 22.68
C LYS A 73 -3.24 -12.04 22.37
N GLY A 74 -4.29 -12.35 21.63
CA GLY A 74 -5.32 -11.38 21.23
C GLY A 74 -5.01 -10.62 19.94
N ALA A 75 -3.88 -10.87 19.28
CA ALA A 75 -3.57 -10.32 17.97
C ALA A 75 -4.64 -10.70 16.95
N LYS A 76 -4.99 -9.75 16.09
CA LYS A 76 -5.96 -9.96 15.00
C LYS A 76 -5.24 -10.01 13.68
N ALA A 77 -5.50 -11.09 12.93
CA ALA A 77 -4.97 -11.21 11.59
C ALA A 77 -5.64 -10.20 10.64
N GLU A 78 -4.86 -9.65 9.74
CA GLU A 78 -5.34 -8.86 8.61
C GLU A 78 -5.22 -9.67 7.33
N MET A 79 -6.05 -9.33 6.34
CA MET A 79 -6.16 -10.09 5.09
C MET A 79 -5.40 -9.40 3.97
N VAL A 80 -4.64 -10.18 3.20
CA VAL A 80 -4.08 -9.77 1.92
C VAL A 80 -4.53 -10.71 0.82
N VAL A 81 -4.79 -10.19 -0.36
CA VAL A 81 -5.27 -10.96 -1.52
C VAL A 81 -4.22 -11.06 -2.62
N PHE A 82 -4.30 -12.14 -3.39
CA PHE A 82 -3.42 -12.35 -4.53
C PHE A 82 -4.10 -13.23 -5.57
N TRP A 83 -3.67 -13.07 -6.82
CA TRP A 83 -4.12 -13.90 -7.92
C TRP A 83 -3.21 -15.13 -8.05
N LYS A 84 -3.83 -16.31 -8.03
CA LYS A 84 -3.17 -17.57 -8.37
C LYS A 84 -3.70 -18.06 -9.71
N ILE A 85 -2.81 -18.22 -10.67
CA ILE A 85 -3.16 -18.85 -11.94
C ILE A 85 -3.15 -20.36 -11.75
N ILE A 86 -4.27 -21.01 -12.06
CA ILE A 86 -4.40 -22.46 -12.03
C ILE A 86 -4.63 -22.97 -13.45
N ASP A 87 -4.00 -24.07 -13.79
CA ASP A 87 -4.27 -24.81 -15.03
C ASP A 87 -5.46 -25.74 -14.78
N VAL A 88 -6.51 -25.56 -15.59
CA VAL A 88 -7.71 -26.41 -15.56
C VAL A 88 -7.81 -27.11 -16.89
N GLU A 89 -8.09 -28.41 -16.86
CA GLU A 89 -8.37 -29.20 -18.06
C GLU A 89 -9.88 -29.18 -18.31
N GLU A 90 -10.28 -28.63 -19.43
CA GLU A 90 -11.67 -28.56 -19.86
C GLU A 90 -11.82 -29.33 -21.18
N LYS A 91 -12.91 -30.08 -21.31
CA LYS A 91 -13.22 -30.74 -22.60
C LYS A 91 -13.96 -29.74 -23.49
N ASN A 92 -13.42 -29.52 -24.68
CA ASN A 92 -14.09 -28.73 -25.70
C ASN A 92 -15.28 -29.49 -26.30
N ASP A 93 -16.10 -28.83 -27.10
CA ASP A 93 -17.27 -29.41 -27.76
C ASP A 93 -16.95 -30.59 -28.68
N LYS A 94 -15.68 -30.79 -29.01
CA LYS A 94 -15.15 -31.91 -29.82
C LYS A 94 -14.66 -33.10 -29.00
N GLY A 95 -14.72 -32.96 -27.63
CA GLY A 95 -14.25 -34.00 -26.70
C GLY A 95 -12.75 -34.00 -26.46
N GLU A 96 -12.00 -33.05 -26.98
CA GLU A 96 -10.56 -32.90 -26.77
C GLU A 96 -10.28 -32.15 -25.47
N ILE A 97 -9.21 -32.54 -24.77
CA ILE A 97 -8.79 -31.90 -23.51
C ILE A 97 -8.00 -30.63 -23.85
N GLU A 98 -8.53 -29.47 -23.48
CA GLU A 98 -7.86 -28.18 -23.61
C GLU A 98 -7.42 -27.68 -22.24
N LYS A 99 -6.15 -27.22 -22.14
CA LYS A 99 -5.62 -26.61 -20.92
C LYS A 99 -5.92 -25.12 -20.90
N LYS A 100 -6.73 -24.69 -19.94
CA LYS A 100 -7.12 -23.31 -19.76
C LYS A 100 -6.53 -22.74 -18.46
N LYS A 101 -5.95 -21.56 -18.55
CA LYS A 101 -5.45 -20.84 -17.36
C LYS A 101 -6.56 -19.99 -16.77
N LEU A 102 -6.95 -20.32 -15.54
CA LEU A 102 -7.94 -19.53 -14.81
C LEU A 102 -7.28 -18.77 -13.66
N PRO A 103 -7.46 -17.43 -13.59
CA PRO A 103 -7.04 -16.66 -12.45
C PRO A 103 -8.01 -16.91 -11.28
N LEU A 104 -7.48 -17.35 -10.15
CA LEU A 104 -8.24 -17.59 -8.93
C LEU A 104 -7.78 -16.62 -7.84
N LEU A 105 -8.71 -15.82 -7.33
CA LEU A 105 -8.43 -14.92 -6.21
C LEU A 105 -8.32 -15.72 -4.91
N ARG A 106 -7.22 -15.54 -4.21
CA ARG A 106 -6.91 -16.18 -2.92
C ARG A 106 -6.56 -15.11 -1.90
N TYR A 107 -6.62 -15.46 -0.61
CA TYR A 107 -6.17 -14.59 0.47
C TYR A 107 -5.24 -15.31 1.44
N TYR A 108 -4.44 -14.53 2.15
CA TYR A 108 -3.66 -14.95 3.31
C TYR A 108 -3.96 -14.06 4.49
N ASN A 109 -3.89 -14.65 5.68
CA ASN A 109 -3.87 -13.93 6.93
C ASN A 109 -2.43 -13.55 7.26
N VAL A 110 -2.23 -12.26 7.53
CA VAL A 110 -0.94 -11.69 7.90
C VAL A 110 -1.06 -10.95 9.23
N PHE A 111 0.05 -10.77 9.91
CA PHE A 111 0.14 -10.05 11.18
C PHE A 111 1.20 -8.98 11.07
N HIS A 112 0.89 -7.79 11.60
CA HIS A 112 1.82 -6.68 11.65
C HIS A 112 2.90 -6.90 12.72
N ILE A 113 4.09 -6.34 12.51
CA ILE A 113 5.24 -6.46 13.45
C ILE A 113 4.90 -6.04 14.88
N SER A 114 4.04 -5.04 15.08
CA SER A 114 3.61 -4.59 16.42
C SER A 114 2.91 -5.69 17.24
N GLN A 115 2.38 -6.71 16.55
CA GLN A 115 1.69 -7.86 17.15
C GLN A 115 2.63 -9.05 17.38
N ILE A 116 3.94 -8.88 17.17
CA ILE A 116 4.92 -9.95 17.26
C ILE A 116 5.87 -9.70 18.42
N GLU A 117 6.25 -10.79 19.11
CA GLU A 117 7.28 -10.83 20.13
C GLU A 117 8.48 -11.65 19.63
N GLY A 118 9.68 -11.31 20.07
CA GLY A 118 10.90 -12.04 19.74
C GLY A 118 11.55 -11.68 18.41
N VAL A 119 11.00 -10.72 17.67
CA VAL A 119 11.59 -10.20 16.43
C VAL A 119 11.68 -8.69 16.51
N GLU A 120 12.87 -8.15 16.29
CA GLU A 120 13.05 -6.71 16.18
C GLU A 120 12.57 -6.20 14.81
N PRO A 121 11.90 -5.03 14.78
CA PRO A 121 11.60 -4.35 13.52
C PRO A 121 12.86 -4.13 12.70
N LEU A 122 12.73 -4.18 11.38
CA LEU A 122 13.79 -3.70 10.51
C LEU A 122 13.99 -2.23 10.82
N LYS A 123 15.21 -1.83 11.12
CA LYS A 123 15.53 -0.41 11.26
C LYS A 123 15.15 0.26 9.95
N GLU A 124 14.11 1.05 9.98
CA GLU A 124 13.81 1.94 8.88
C GLU A 124 15.03 2.84 8.70
N LYS A 125 15.60 2.80 7.51
CA LYS A 125 16.46 3.90 7.07
C LYS A 125 15.53 5.06 6.69
N LEU A 126 14.77 5.52 7.66
CA LEU A 126 14.09 6.80 7.58
C LEU A 126 15.15 7.88 7.79
N ASN A 127 15.90 8.15 6.75
CA ASN A 127 16.54 9.45 6.62
C ASN A 127 15.42 10.38 6.09
N THR A 128 14.47 10.70 6.97
CA THR A 128 13.38 11.66 6.69
C THR A 128 13.84 13.11 6.91
N GLU A 129 15.03 13.31 7.40
CA GLU A 129 15.67 14.60 7.34
C GLU A 129 16.27 14.76 5.94
N VAL A 130 15.43 15.22 5.02
CA VAL A 130 15.94 15.84 3.80
C VAL A 130 16.62 17.12 4.28
N GLU A 131 17.95 17.10 4.39
CA GLU A 131 18.69 18.35 4.61
C GLU A 131 18.33 19.30 3.46
N PRO A 132 17.86 20.52 3.78
CA PRO A 132 17.55 21.50 2.76
C PRO A 132 18.78 21.70 1.88
N ILE A 133 18.63 21.56 0.59
CA ILE A 133 19.70 21.86 -0.33
C ILE A 133 19.68 23.39 -0.52
N GLU A 134 20.46 24.12 0.32
CA GLU A 134 20.49 25.59 0.33
C GLU A 134 20.68 26.20 -1.07
N GLU A 135 21.46 25.53 -1.91
CA GLU A 135 21.66 25.95 -3.30
C GLU A 135 20.39 25.84 -4.15
N ALA A 136 19.56 24.80 -3.92
CA ALA A 136 18.30 24.65 -4.62
C ALA A 136 17.29 25.71 -4.19
N ASP A 137 17.22 25.98 -2.89
CA ASP A 137 16.36 27.03 -2.34
C ASP A 137 16.73 28.41 -2.87
N ARG A 138 18.03 28.68 -2.98
CA ARG A 138 18.54 29.92 -3.58
C ARG A 138 18.14 30.05 -5.05
N ILE A 139 18.33 29.00 -5.84
CA ILE A 139 17.98 28.98 -7.27
C ILE A 139 16.48 29.20 -7.47
N ILE A 140 15.64 28.53 -6.68
CA ILE A 140 14.19 28.69 -6.73
C ILE A 140 13.81 30.12 -6.41
N LYS A 141 14.34 30.69 -5.33
CA LYS A 141 14.05 32.05 -4.91
C LYS A 141 14.47 33.07 -5.97
N GLU A 142 15.69 32.98 -6.50
CA GLU A 142 16.19 33.84 -7.56
C GLU A 142 15.32 33.75 -8.83
N TYR A 143 14.84 32.54 -9.17
CA TYR A 143 13.96 32.32 -10.33
C TYR A 143 12.58 32.93 -10.11
N VAL A 144 11.96 32.71 -8.96
CA VAL A 144 10.66 33.25 -8.57
C VAL A 144 10.69 34.81 -8.59
N ASP A 145 11.74 35.40 -8.02
CA ASP A 145 11.90 36.87 -7.97
C ASP A 145 12.13 37.43 -9.38
N ARG A 146 12.95 36.79 -10.21
CA ARG A 146 13.27 37.26 -11.57
C ARG A 146 12.07 37.24 -12.51
N GLU A 147 11.31 36.11 -12.46
CA GLU A 147 10.16 35.90 -13.35
C GLU A 147 8.85 36.45 -12.76
N HIS A 148 8.90 37.08 -11.57
CA HIS A 148 7.74 37.60 -10.85
C HIS A 148 6.64 36.62 -10.61
N ILE A 149 7.02 35.34 -10.31
CA ILE A 149 6.09 34.26 -10.07
C ILE A 149 5.52 34.38 -8.66
N ILE A 150 4.20 34.27 -8.53
CA ILE A 150 3.55 34.17 -7.23
C ILE A 150 3.63 32.69 -6.78
N PHE A 151 4.50 32.41 -5.83
CA PHE A 151 4.66 31.07 -5.26
C PHE A 151 4.19 31.06 -3.81
N ASN A 152 3.17 30.24 -3.52
CA ASN A 152 2.60 30.09 -2.18
C ASN A 152 2.49 28.61 -1.83
N GLU A 153 2.89 28.27 -0.64
CA GLU A 153 2.70 26.91 -0.09
C GLU A 153 1.40 26.87 0.71
N HIS A 154 0.51 25.95 0.35
CA HIS A 154 -0.67 25.64 1.13
C HIS A 154 -1.04 24.16 1.01
N LYS A 155 -1.66 23.62 2.05
CA LYS A 155 -2.13 22.24 2.03
C LYS A 155 -3.37 22.12 1.15
N SER A 156 -3.30 21.28 0.12
CA SER A 156 -4.43 20.93 -0.73
C SER A 156 -4.44 19.43 -1.00
N ASN A 157 -5.63 18.89 -1.28
CA ASN A 157 -5.80 17.51 -1.72
C ASN A 157 -5.88 17.41 -3.25
N ASP A 158 -5.78 18.53 -3.95
CA ASP A 158 -5.97 18.60 -5.39
C ASP A 158 -4.68 19.04 -6.08
N ALA A 159 -4.44 18.51 -7.26
CA ALA A 159 -3.41 18.96 -8.18
C ALA A 159 -4.08 19.28 -9.51
N PHE A 160 -3.98 20.52 -9.97
CA PHE A 160 -4.60 20.95 -11.22
C PHE A 160 -3.84 22.11 -11.86
N TYR A 161 -4.13 22.38 -13.10
CA TYR A 161 -3.74 23.59 -13.81
C TYR A 161 -4.99 24.31 -14.31
N ASP A 162 -5.11 25.59 -13.95
CA ASP A 162 -6.16 26.48 -14.43
C ASP A 162 -5.60 27.40 -15.53
N PRO A 163 -5.97 27.20 -16.81
CA PRO A 163 -5.47 28.01 -17.90
C PRO A 163 -6.03 29.44 -17.93
N MET A 164 -7.10 29.71 -17.19
CA MET A 164 -7.71 31.07 -17.14
C MET A 164 -6.91 32.01 -16.25
N THR A 165 -6.35 31.48 -15.17
CA THR A 165 -5.58 32.23 -14.18
C THR A 165 -4.09 31.94 -14.25
N ASP A 166 -3.68 31.01 -15.12
CA ASP A 166 -2.31 30.48 -15.22
C ASP A 166 -1.80 29.96 -13.86
N LEU A 167 -2.70 29.34 -13.11
CA LEU A 167 -2.43 28.78 -11.80
C LEU A 167 -2.16 27.27 -11.88
N SER A 168 -1.01 26.85 -11.39
CA SER A 168 -0.68 25.44 -11.22
C SER A 168 -0.64 25.07 -9.74
N LEU A 169 -1.42 24.08 -9.33
CA LEU A 169 -1.35 23.48 -8.01
C LEU A 169 -0.70 22.12 -8.13
N ILE A 170 0.41 21.92 -7.43
CA ILE A 170 1.22 20.71 -7.52
C ILE A 170 1.36 20.11 -6.13
N HIS A 171 1.16 18.80 -6.02
CA HIS A 171 1.52 18.04 -4.82
C HIS A 171 3.02 17.74 -4.83
N ILE A 172 3.69 18.06 -3.77
CA ILE A 172 5.08 17.72 -3.49
C ILE A 172 5.13 16.66 -2.40
#